data_caa04127f5ea8aef0c024c1b48029296
#
_entry.id   caa04127f5ea8aef0c024c1b48029296
#
_cell.length_a   1.000
_cell.length_b   1.000
_cell.length_c   1.000
_cell.angle_alpha   90.00
_cell.angle_beta   90.00
_cell.angle_gamma   90.00
#
_symmetry.space_group_name_H-M   'P 1'
#
loop_
_entity.id
_entity.type
_entity.pdbx_description
1 polymer ?
#
loop_
_entity_poly.entity_id
_entity_poly.type
_entity_poly.pdbx_seq_one_letter_code
_entity_poly.pdbx_strand_id
1 'polypeptide(L)'
;MDAGRWLTYAEIRGTEKSLAQSWGACYNFTLTGTQQEPNSLEGNSAWRKGLNPHIFREFSIRGIADRDLTEEVVTDLGQACGTFFLRQGARTVLVGRDARNSSPRISHSLISGLLHTGLDIIDVGMVPTPIHNFAADYYGADGGVMVTASHNPPDHNGLKVRTHRTLRAEELREIYRLAAEEPLRGSVSTSPSDRRLKRADPLPAYLDRIREQAAFQSPLKVVVDGGNGTNGHIVSSLLRSLNCEVVELYCEPDGDFPGRDPDPTAPGATSDLSARVCAVGANLGLAFDGDGDRLVLVDERGAPVPGDQVIMLLARDVLSGGPAKIVYEILCTQALPDDVIAHGGEPVVTPSGYAFVHQAMLDTGAALGGEFSGHLFFDVPDFHFDDSILAAVKLLNCLSRRQHPLSALVAELPAYHSSPQIRLACPDSIKVQVVQQVKGYFKATYPVNELDGARIDFGDSWALVRASNTQPALSLRFEATSAERLEEVKSVVLAQVESWVAQLRHKAEVDPVSA
;
A
#
# COMPACT_ATOMS: atom_id res chain seq x y z
N MET A 1 -8.91 -30.73 36.87
CA MET A 1 -9.96 -31.07 35.92
C MET A 1 -10.93 -29.90 35.92
N ASP A 2 -10.68 -28.95 35.03
CA ASP A 2 -11.73 -27.99 34.66
C ASP A 2 -11.55 -27.69 33.20
N ALA A 3 -12.59 -28.03 32.42
CA ALA A 3 -12.59 -27.94 30.99
C ALA A 3 -12.60 -26.46 30.59
N GLY A 4 -11.57 -26.04 29.83
CA GLY A 4 -11.49 -24.73 29.23
C GLY A 4 -12.74 -24.41 28.42
N ARG A 5 -13.42 -23.36 28.84
CA ARG A 5 -14.61 -22.81 28.21
C ARG A 5 -14.19 -22.16 26.90
N TRP A 6 -14.48 -22.79 25.78
CA TRP A 6 -14.37 -22.19 24.48
C TRP A 6 -15.35 -21.02 24.41
N LEU A 7 -14.82 -19.80 24.22
CA LEU A 7 -15.66 -18.65 23.90
C LEU A 7 -16.35 -18.92 22.56
N THR A 8 -17.67 -18.79 22.54
CA THR A 8 -18.43 -18.98 21.31
C THR A 8 -18.15 -17.82 20.34
N TYR A 9 -18.29 -18.08 19.05
CA TYR A 9 -18.14 -17.11 17.97
C TYR A 9 -18.93 -15.79 18.20
N ALA A 10 -20.01 -15.85 18.98
CA ALA A 10 -20.80 -14.70 19.42
C ALA A 10 -20.11 -13.82 20.48
N GLU A 11 -19.23 -14.39 21.30
CA GLU A 11 -18.49 -13.65 22.35
C GLU A 11 -17.27 -12.94 21.76
N ILE A 12 -16.64 -13.52 20.71
CA ILE A 12 -15.60 -12.85 19.90
C ILE A 12 -16.19 -11.65 19.15
N ARG A 13 -17.44 -11.75 18.64
CA ARG A 13 -18.17 -10.62 18.04
C ARG A 13 -18.48 -9.47 19.02
N GLY A 14 -18.50 -9.72 20.32
CA GLY A 14 -18.66 -8.70 21.37
C GLY A 14 -17.45 -7.75 21.44
N THR A 15 -16.25 -8.28 21.25
CA THR A 15 -15.00 -7.52 21.25
C THR A 15 -14.80 -6.76 19.92
N GLU A 16 -15.19 -7.33 18.78
CA GLU A 16 -15.19 -6.62 17.48
C GLU A 16 -16.16 -5.43 17.48
N LYS A 17 -17.34 -5.56 18.11
CA LYS A 17 -18.28 -4.43 18.28
C LYS A 17 -17.71 -3.32 19.17
N SER A 18 -16.95 -3.64 20.17
CA SER A 18 -16.29 -2.66 21.05
C SER A 18 -15.16 -1.92 20.33
N LEU A 19 -14.36 -2.62 19.54
CA LEU A 19 -13.30 -2.02 18.72
C LEU A 19 -13.89 -1.24 17.51
N ALA A 20 -14.88 -1.79 16.81
CA ALA A 20 -15.61 -1.07 15.77
C ALA A 20 -16.32 0.18 16.30
N GLN A 21 -16.77 0.19 17.56
CA GLN A 21 -17.34 1.38 18.18
C GLN A 21 -16.29 2.43 18.56
N SER A 22 -15.08 2.05 18.95
CA SER A 22 -13.99 2.99 19.19
C SER A 22 -13.43 3.58 17.86
N TRP A 23 -13.42 2.79 16.79
CA TRP A 23 -13.02 3.21 15.45
C TRP A 23 -14.17 3.86 14.68
N GLY A 24 -15.41 3.47 14.92
CA GLY A 24 -16.62 4.12 14.41
C GLY A 24 -16.77 5.54 14.94
N ALA A 25 -16.23 5.87 16.10
CA ALA A 25 -16.18 7.26 16.59
C ALA A 25 -15.20 8.13 15.81
N CYS A 26 -14.15 7.57 15.20
CA CYS A 26 -13.29 8.29 14.26
C CYS A 26 -13.89 8.35 12.83
N TYR A 27 -14.76 7.42 12.47
CA TYR A 27 -15.45 7.36 11.17
C TYR A 27 -16.88 7.91 11.20
N ASN A 28 -17.50 8.03 12.39
CA ASN A 28 -18.78 8.73 12.60
C ASN A 28 -18.61 10.27 12.69
N PHE A 29 -17.54 10.82 12.09
CA PHE A 29 -17.61 12.21 11.70
C PHE A 29 -18.58 12.30 10.51
N THR A 30 -19.83 12.18 10.92
CA THR A 30 -21.01 12.84 10.36
C THR A 30 -21.00 13.10 8.87
N LEU A 31 -21.65 12.25 8.19
CA LEU A 31 -22.54 12.65 7.09
C LEU A 31 -23.66 13.66 7.51
N THR A 32 -23.48 14.48 8.55
CA THR A 32 -24.40 15.58 8.94
C THR A 32 -23.80 16.96 8.76
N GLY A 33 -22.62 17.08 8.18
CA GLY A 33 -22.22 18.27 7.45
C GLY A 33 -22.51 18.00 5.99
N THR A 34 -23.45 18.73 5.41
CA THR A 34 -23.76 18.75 3.98
C THR A 34 -22.56 18.29 3.17
N GLN A 35 -22.61 17.05 2.62
CA GLN A 35 -21.75 16.66 1.53
C GLN A 35 -22.02 17.68 0.41
N GLN A 36 -21.23 18.72 0.37
CA GLN A 36 -21.01 19.42 -0.87
C GLN A 36 -20.25 18.42 -1.73
N GLU A 37 -20.98 17.85 -2.66
CA GLU A 37 -20.45 17.01 -3.73
C GLU A 37 -19.26 17.70 -4.41
N PRO A 38 -18.29 16.93 -4.93
CA PRO A 38 -17.19 17.49 -5.72
C PRO A 38 -17.66 18.33 -6.92
N ASN A 39 -18.93 18.24 -7.32
CA ASN A 39 -19.53 19.06 -8.40
C ASN A 39 -19.88 20.50 -8.01
N SER A 40 -19.84 20.89 -6.73
CA SER A 40 -20.03 22.31 -6.36
C SER A 40 -18.75 23.16 -6.54
N LEU A 41 -17.66 22.56 -7.00
CA LEU A 41 -16.42 23.27 -7.31
C LEU A 41 -16.40 23.89 -8.73
N GLU A 42 -17.40 23.61 -9.57
CA GLU A 42 -17.52 24.23 -10.91
C GLU A 42 -18.02 25.69 -10.89
N GLY A 43 -18.27 26.24 -9.74
CA GLY A 43 -18.99 27.52 -9.58
C GLY A 43 -18.18 28.77 -9.29
N ASN A 44 -16.83 28.78 -9.29
CA ASN A 44 -16.07 30.04 -9.24
C ASN A 44 -14.72 29.98 -9.95
N SER A 45 -14.61 30.68 -11.00
CA SER A 45 -13.62 30.88 -12.03
C SER A 45 -12.25 31.42 -11.57
N ALA A 46 -11.53 30.72 -10.72
CA ALA A 46 -10.13 31.03 -10.43
C ALA A 46 -9.24 29.78 -10.36
N TRP A 47 -9.60 28.75 -11.13
CA TRP A 47 -8.73 27.59 -11.28
C TRP A 47 -7.45 28.02 -11.96
N ARG A 48 -6.30 27.79 -11.35
CA ARG A 48 -5.04 27.83 -12.09
C ARG A 48 -5.18 26.87 -13.27
N LYS A 49 -4.97 27.38 -14.48
CA LYS A 49 -5.04 26.58 -15.70
C LYS A 49 -4.13 25.36 -15.54
N GLY A 50 -4.71 24.16 -15.37
CA GLY A 50 -4.01 22.89 -15.46
C GLY A 50 -4.03 21.97 -14.23
N LEU A 51 -4.43 22.40 -13.04
CA LEU A 51 -4.48 21.51 -11.87
C LEU A 51 -5.72 20.62 -11.91
N ASN A 52 -5.51 19.32 -12.11
CA ASN A 52 -6.56 18.29 -12.12
C ASN A 52 -6.86 17.82 -10.69
N PRO A 53 -8.07 18.05 -10.11
CA PRO A 53 -8.40 17.59 -8.76
C PRO A 53 -8.39 16.07 -8.60
N HIS A 54 -8.61 15.32 -9.68
CA HIS A 54 -8.68 13.87 -9.65
C HIS A 54 -7.32 13.19 -9.44
N ILE A 55 -6.20 13.93 -9.49
CA ILE A 55 -4.88 13.37 -9.14
C ILE A 55 -4.70 13.20 -7.63
N PHE A 56 -5.49 13.88 -6.79
CA PHE A 56 -5.44 13.77 -5.33
C PHE A 56 -6.25 12.54 -4.89
N ARG A 57 -5.54 11.50 -4.47
CA ARG A 57 -6.10 10.21 -4.05
C ARG A 57 -6.07 10.10 -2.52
N GLU A 58 -6.43 8.93 -1.97
CA GLU A 58 -6.52 8.71 -0.52
C GLU A 58 -5.17 8.89 0.20
N PHE A 59 -4.05 8.45 -0.43
CA PHE A 59 -2.71 8.44 0.20
C PHE A 59 -1.62 9.08 -0.65
N SER A 60 -1.92 9.57 -1.82
CA SER A 60 -0.92 10.08 -2.77
C SER A 60 -1.54 11.00 -3.81
N ILE A 61 -0.70 11.78 -4.45
CA ILE A 61 -1.04 12.51 -5.68
C ILE A 61 -0.58 11.64 -6.84
N ARG A 62 -1.46 11.28 -7.81
CA ARG A 62 -1.12 10.44 -8.96
C ARG A 62 -1.84 10.89 -10.22
N GLY A 63 -1.11 10.99 -11.32
CA GLY A 63 -1.65 11.37 -12.64
C GLY A 63 -0.76 10.90 -13.78
N ILE A 64 -1.20 11.15 -15.01
CA ILE A 64 -0.38 10.96 -16.22
C ILE A 64 0.69 12.05 -16.23
N ALA A 65 1.97 11.62 -16.29
CA ALA A 65 3.12 12.48 -16.04
C ALA A 65 3.15 13.72 -16.94
N ASP A 66 2.93 13.55 -18.25
CA ASP A 66 3.05 14.64 -19.21
C ASP A 66 1.79 15.49 -19.35
N ARG A 67 0.64 15.01 -18.85
CA ARG A 67 -0.63 15.72 -18.89
C ARG A 67 -0.96 16.40 -17.57
N ASP A 68 -0.87 15.69 -16.46
CA ASP A 68 -1.35 16.12 -15.16
C ASP A 68 -0.24 16.67 -14.26
N LEU A 69 1.02 16.30 -14.53
CA LEU A 69 2.21 16.64 -13.72
C LEU A 69 3.25 17.38 -14.56
N THR A 70 2.80 18.46 -15.22
CA THR A 70 3.70 19.37 -15.94
C THR A 70 4.65 20.07 -14.97
N GLU A 71 5.75 20.65 -15.46
CA GLU A 71 6.73 21.35 -14.61
C GLU A 71 6.09 22.49 -13.81
N GLU A 72 5.15 23.23 -14.42
CA GLU A 72 4.41 24.30 -13.77
C GLU A 72 3.54 23.76 -12.63
N VAL A 73 2.71 22.74 -12.92
CA VAL A 73 1.84 22.10 -11.91
C VAL A 73 2.65 21.54 -10.76
N VAL A 74 3.78 20.86 -11.04
CA VAL A 74 4.62 20.25 -10.00
C VAL A 74 5.35 21.33 -9.18
N THR A 75 5.77 22.44 -9.78
CA THR A 75 6.34 23.57 -9.03
C THR A 75 5.32 24.16 -8.07
N ASP A 76 4.08 24.34 -8.51
CA ASP A 76 2.98 24.81 -7.67
C ASP A 76 2.64 23.80 -6.55
N LEU A 77 2.62 22.49 -6.86
CA LEU A 77 2.49 21.44 -5.85
C LEU A 77 3.63 21.47 -4.83
N GLY A 78 4.87 21.73 -5.28
CA GLY A 78 6.03 21.90 -4.41
C GLY A 78 5.86 23.08 -3.44
N GLN A 79 5.36 24.23 -3.92
CA GLN A 79 5.05 25.38 -3.07
C GLN A 79 3.91 25.09 -2.08
N ALA A 80 2.88 24.37 -2.52
CA ALA A 80 1.76 23.96 -1.67
C ALA A 80 2.21 22.98 -0.57
N CYS A 81 2.97 21.94 -0.94
CA CYS A 81 3.58 21.01 0.03
C CYS A 81 4.49 21.75 1.01
N GLY A 82 5.35 22.64 0.50
CA GLY A 82 6.24 23.43 1.34
C GLY A 82 5.48 24.33 2.33
N THR A 83 4.40 24.98 1.88
CA THR A 83 3.53 25.76 2.77
C THR A 83 2.85 24.88 3.81
N PHE A 84 2.37 23.69 3.42
CA PHE A 84 1.81 22.71 4.34
C PHE A 84 2.84 22.31 5.41
N PHE A 85 4.06 21.97 5.03
CA PHE A 85 5.14 21.62 5.95
C PHE A 85 5.50 22.76 6.90
N LEU A 86 5.63 24.00 6.39
CA LEU A 86 5.90 25.17 7.22
C LEU A 86 4.80 25.43 8.27
N ARG A 87 3.53 25.22 7.92
CA ARG A 87 2.41 25.31 8.87
C ARG A 87 2.50 24.27 9.99
N GLN A 88 3.15 23.12 9.74
CA GLN A 88 3.46 22.10 10.75
C GLN A 88 4.75 22.39 11.53
N GLY A 89 5.42 23.51 11.26
CA GLY A 89 6.68 23.88 11.92
C GLY A 89 7.94 23.25 11.32
N ALA A 90 7.81 22.59 10.17
CA ALA A 90 8.93 21.93 9.50
C ALA A 90 9.97 22.95 9.00
N ARG A 91 11.24 22.54 8.96
CA ARG A 91 12.39 23.28 8.41
C ARG A 91 13.09 22.54 7.30
N THR A 92 13.16 21.23 7.41
CA THR A 92 13.90 20.35 6.49
C THR A 92 12.96 19.31 5.90
N VAL A 93 12.95 19.18 4.58
CA VAL A 93 12.17 18.18 3.85
C VAL A 93 13.09 17.33 2.99
N LEU A 94 12.89 16.00 3.03
CA LEU A 94 13.64 15.06 2.22
C LEU A 94 12.89 14.77 0.92
N VAL A 95 13.59 14.71 -0.21
CA VAL A 95 13.03 14.37 -1.53
C VAL A 95 13.79 13.19 -2.11
N GLY A 96 13.06 12.17 -2.55
CA GLY A 96 13.57 11.05 -3.32
C GLY A 96 12.71 10.79 -4.55
N ARG A 97 13.16 9.91 -5.43
CA ARG A 97 12.42 9.54 -6.65
C ARG A 97 12.63 8.08 -7.04
N ASP A 98 11.66 7.53 -7.77
CA ASP A 98 11.75 6.20 -8.37
C ASP A 98 12.49 6.20 -9.72
N ALA A 99 12.46 5.04 -10.42
CA ALA A 99 13.18 4.80 -11.67
C ALA A 99 12.45 5.36 -12.93
N ARG A 100 11.22 5.89 -12.82
CA ARG A 100 10.42 6.34 -13.96
C ARG A 100 11.14 7.44 -14.75
N ASN A 101 11.01 7.41 -16.08
CA ASN A 101 11.63 8.38 -16.99
C ASN A 101 11.22 9.83 -16.68
N SER A 102 10.01 10.05 -16.19
CA SER A 102 9.49 11.37 -15.79
C SER A 102 9.96 11.83 -14.40
N SER A 103 10.44 10.93 -13.53
CA SER A 103 10.80 11.23 -12.15
C SER A 103 11.91 12.28 -11.98
N PRO A 104 12.97 12.32 -12.80
CA PRO A 104 13.98 13.38 -12.71
C PRO A 104 13.41 14.79 -12.93
N ARG A 105 12.56 14.96 -13.95
CA ARG A 105 11.91 16.24 -14.27
C ARG A 105 10.97 16.67 -13.14
N ILE A 106 10.12 15.76 -12.69
CA ILE A 106 9.15 16.01 -11.63
C ILE A 106 9.85 16.33 -10.31
N SER A 107 10.89 15.58 -9.93
CA SER A 107 11.68 15.84 -8.73
C SER A 107 12.36 17.22 -8.77
N HIS A 108 12.91 17.61 -9.92
CA HIS A 108 13.51 18.93 -10.08
C HIS A 108 12.51 20.08 -9.87
N SER A 109 11.33 20.00 -10.49
CA SER A 109 10.27 21.01 -10.35
C SER A 109 9.71 21.06 -8.93
N LEU A 110 9.53 19.90 -8.29
CA LEU A 110 9.10 19.78 -6.90
C LEU A 110 10.10 20.46 -5.95
N ILE A 111 11.39 20.13 -6.07
CA ILE A 111 12.47 20.74 -5.27
C ILE A 111 12.49 22.25 -5.46
N SER A 112 12.37 22.74 -6.70
CA SER A 112 12.26 24.17 -6.98
C SER A 112 11.10 24.81 -6.21
N GLY A 113 9.91 24.21 -6.26
CA GLY A 113 8.73 24.69 -5.53
C GLY A 113 8.92 24.71 -4.02
N LEU A 114 9.47 23.64 -3.44
CA LEU A 114 9.78 23.56 -2.00
C LEU A 114 10.79 24.62 -1.56
N LEU A 115 11.87 24.83 -2.32
CA LEU A 115 12.88 25.84 -2.02
C LEU A 115 12.33 27.26 -2.02
N HIS A 116 11.34 27.57 -2.89
CA HIS A 116 10.68 28.87 -2.92
C HIS A 116 9.93 29.19 -1.63
N THR A 117 9.52 28.20 -0.85
CA THR A 117 8.86 28.41 0.45
C THR A 117 9.87 28.69 1.58
N GLY A 118 11.15 28.50 1.34
CA GLY A 118 12.20 28.77 2.33
C GLY A 118 12.64 27.54 3.13
N LEU A 119 12.17 26.35 2.81
CA LEU A 119 12.61 25.08 3.41
C LEU A 119 14.04 24.71 3.01
N ASP A 120 14.73 23.99 3.87
CA ASP A 120 15.96 23.26 3.55
C ASP A 120 15.58 21.91 2.94
N ILE A 121 16.24 21.51 1.84
CA ILE A 121 15.93 20.28 1.12
C ILE A 121 17.12 19.33 1.17
N ILE A 122 16.83 18.05 1.47
CA ILE A 122 17.77 16.93 1.31
C ILE A 122 17.31 16.10 0.12
N ASP A 123 18.07 16.12 -0.98
CA ASP A 123 17.83 15.30 -2.18
C ASP A 123 18.63 14.00 -2.07
N VAL A 124 17.95 12.87 -1.98
CA VAL A 124 18.56 11.53 -1.93
C VAL A 124 18.58 10.84 -3.30
N GLY A 125 18.12 11.51 -4.34
CA GLY A 125 18.15 10.98 -5.70
C GLY A 125 17.20 9.81 -5.94
N MET A 126 17.64 8.84 -6.75
CA MET A 126 16.86 7.63 -7.03
C MET A 126 17.08 6.60 -5.94
N VAL A 127 16.01 6.31 -5.19
CA VAL A 127 15.99 5.32 -4.11
C VAL A 127 14.63 4.63 -4.06
N PRO A 128 14.52 3.40 -3.52
CA PRO A 128 13.25 2.81 -3.14
C PRO A 128 12.51 3.62 -2.08
N THR A 129 11.18 3.52 -2.07
CA THR A 129 10.34 4.17 -1.05
C THR A 129 10.74 3.82 0.39
N PRO A 130 11.06 2.56 0.76
CA PRO A 130 11.56 2.25 2.10
C PRO A 130 12.84 3.01 2.46
N ILE A 131 13.79 3.13 1.54
CA ILE A 131 15.04 3.86 1.78
C ILE A 131 14.80 5.37 1.91
N HIS A 132 13.84 5.92 1.15
CA HIS A 132 13.39 7.31 1.33
C HIS A 132 12.81 7.51 2.74
N ASN A 133 11.97 6.59 3.21
CA ASN A 133 11.35 6.67 4.53
C ASN A 133 12.40 6.58 5.64
N PHE A 134 13.34 5.61 5.56
CA PHE A 134 14.48 5.51 6.45
C PHE A 134 15.34 6.78 6.47
N ALA A 135 15.63 7.33 5.29
CA ALA A 135 16.47 8.52 5.17
C ALA A 135 15.84 9.75 5.83
N ALA A 136 14.51 9.91 5.76
CA ALA A 136 13.81 11.00 6.42
C ALA A 136 14.04 10.98 7.94
N ASP A 137 13.92 9.80 8.54
CA ASP A 137 14.13 9.63 9.97
C ASP A 137 15.63 9.70 10.32
N TYR A 138 16.51 9.07 9.54
CA TYR A 138 17.96 9.03 9.76
C TYR A 138 18.62 10.42 9.67
N TYR A 139 18.20 11.27 8.74
CA TYR A 139 18.72 12.64 8.61
C TYR A 139 17.95 13.67 9.46
N GLY A 140 16.92 13.26 10.20
CA GLY A 140 16.10 14.13 11.05
C GLY A 140 15.32 15.15 10.22
N ALA A 141 14.81 14.75 9.06
CA ALA A 141 13.93 15.59 8.25
C ALA A 141 12.54 15.63 8.89
N ASP A 142 11.91 16.82 8.87
CA ASP A 142 10.57 17.03 9.45
C ASP A 142 9.46 16.45 8.57
N GLY A 143 9.80 16.10 7.31
CA GLY A 143 8.90 15.47 6.37
C GLY A 143 9.63 14.99 5.12
N GLY A 144 8.92 14.31 4.23
CA GLY A 144 9.47 13.78 2.99
C GLY A 144 8.46 13.76 1.85
N VAL A 145 8.97 13.85 0.64
CA VAL A 145 8.18 13.65 -0.59
C VAL A 145 8.91 12.68 -1.50
N MET A 146 8.29 11.53 -1.73
CA MET A 146 8.77 10.55 -2.70
C MET A 146 8.06 10.76 -4.03
N VAL A 147 8.83 10.99 -5.10
CA VAL A 147 8.33 11.12 -6.47
C VAL A 147 8.18 9.73 -7.07
N THR A 148 6.96 9.25 -7.16
CA THR A 148 6.64 7.88 -7.62
C THR A 148 5.16 7.73 -7.97
N ALA A 149 4.84 6.77 -8.83
CA ALA A 149 3.50 6.23 -8.99
C ALA A 149 3.42 4.74 -8.59
N SER A 150 4.42 4.23 -7.83
CA SER A 150 4.51 2.85 -7.36
C SER A 150 4.31 1.85 -8.52
N HIS A 151 3.23 1.10 -8.50
CA HIS A 151 2.89 0.05 -9.46
C HIS A 151 2.05 0.52 -10.66
N ASN A 152 1.81 1.83 -10.83
CA ASN A 152 1.05 2.33 -11.99
C ASN A 152 1.86 2.19 -13.29
N PRO A 153 1.20 2.21 -14.48
CA PRO A 153 1.87 2.17 -15.77
C PRO A 153 3.00 3.20 -15.95
N PRO A 154 3.93 3.00 -16.92
CA PRO A 154 5.12 3.84 -17.10
C PRO A 154 4.84 5.34 -17.32
N ASP A 155 3.71 5.66 -17.97
CA ASP A 155 3.28 7.03 -18.28
C ASP A 155 2.70 7.80 -17.08
N HIS A 156 2.53 7.12 -15.93
CA HIS A 156 2.07 7.72 -14.69
C HIS A 156 3.23 8.15 -13.81
N ASN A 157 2.98 9.17 -12.97
CA ASN A 157 3.86 9.55 -11.86
C ASN A 157 3.03 10.18 -10.72
N GLY A 158 3.70 10.58 -9.64
CA GLY A 158 3.00 11.14 -8.49
C GLY A 158 3.90 11.54 -7.35
N LEU A 159 3.27 11.84 -6.21
CA LEU A 159 3.94 12.23 -4.98
C LEU A 159 3.32 11.44 -3.81
N LYS A 160 4.15 10.71 -3.07
CA LYS A 160 3.84 10.23 -1.72
C LYS A 160 4.39 11.25 -0.73
N VAL A 161 3.52 11.88 0.05
CA VAL A 161 3.92 12.92 1.01
C VAL A 161 3.80 12.35 2.42
N ARG A 162 4.81 12.57 3.25
CA ARG A 162 4.83 12.14 4.65
C ARG A 162 5.30 13.25 5.59
N THR A 163 4.87 13.14 6.83
CA THR A 163 5.52 13.70 8.02
C THR A 163 6.16 12.53 8.79
N HIS A 164 5.87 12.34 10.08
CA HIS A 164 6.19 11.09 10.80
C HIS A 164 5.39 9.86 10.28
N ARG A 165 4.36 10.09 9.45
CA ARG A 165 3.54 9.10 8.76
C ARG A 165 3.13 9.60 7.38
N THR A 166 2.64 8.71 6.54
CA THR A 166 2.05 9.08 5.25
C THR A 166 0.81 9.95 5.45
N LEU A 167 0.68 11.01 4.65
CA LEU A 167 -0.51 11.85 4.63
C LEU A 167 -1.71 11.10 4.04
N ARG A 168 -2.91 11.45 4.52
CA ARG A 168 -4.20 10.91 4.06
C ARG A 168 -5.02 11.95 3.32
N ALA A 169 -6.15 11.55 2.78
CA ALA A 169 -7.02 12.35 1.94
C ALA A 169 -7.29 13.78 2.46
N GLU A 170 -7.52 13.97 3.76
CA GLU A 170 -7.81 15.29 4.34
C GLU A 170 -6.63 16.24 4.19
N GLU A 171 -5.43 15.76 4.51
CA GLU A 171 -4.19 16.54 4.41
C GLU A 171 -3.83 16.80 2.93
N LEU A 172 -4.05 15.80 2.07
CA LEU A 172 -3.86 15.97 0.63
C LEU A 172 -4.88 16.95 0.02
N ARG A 173 -6.12 17.00 0.53
CA ARG A 173 -7.10 18.05 0.14
C ARG A 173 -6.67 19.43 0.62
N GLU A 174 -5.97 19.54 1.76
CA GLU A 174 -5.38 20.80 2.18
C GLU A 174 -4.28 21.24 1.20
N ILE A 175 -3.38 20.33 0.80
CA ILE A 175 -2.36 20.61 -0.22
C ILE A 175 -3.03 21.02 -1.54
N TYR A 176 -4.12 20.36 -1.94
CA TYR A 176 -4.89 20.76 -3.12
C TYR A 176 -5.40 22.19 -3.01
N ARG A 177 -6.03 22.56 -1.87
CA ARG A 177 -6.53 23.92 -1.64
C ARG A 177 -5.41 24.96 -1.71
N LEU A 178 -4.25 24.64 -1.12
CA LEU A 178 -3.08 25.51 -1.19
C LEU A 178 -2.56 25.68 -2.62
N ALA A 179 -2.55 24.62 -3.42
CA ALA A 179 -2.13 24.68 -4.82
C ALA A 179 -3.13 25.41 -5.72
N ALA A 180 -4.45 25.35 -5.40
CA ALA A 180 -5.52 26.00 -6.15
C ALA A 180 -5.70 27.51 -5.82
N GLU A 181 -5.30 27.96 -4.62
CA GLU A 181 -5.32 29.35 -4.22
C GLU A 181 -4.32 30.17 -5.05
N GLU A 182 -4.55 31.50 -5.18
CA GLU A 182 -3.64 32.41 -5.89
C GLU A 182 -2.20 32.28 -5.35
N PRO A 183 -1.19 32.65 -6.19
CA PRO A 183 0.19 32.34 -5.89
C PRO A 183 0.51 32.62 -4.44
N LEU A 184 0.86 31.53 -3.73
CA LEU A 184 1.48 31.62 -2.42
C LEU A 184 2.76 32.45 -2.60
N ARG A 185 2.61 33.75 -2.70
CA ARG A 185 3.70 34.68 -2.67
C ARG A 185 4.31 34.58 -1.27
N GLY A 186 5.10 33.54 -1.10
CA GLY A 186 6.05 33.52 -0.01
C GLY A 186 6.84 34.79 -0.11
N SER A 187 6.73 35.63 0.90
CA SER A 187 7.48 36.88 1.03
C SER A 187 8.98 36.64 1.24
N VAL A 188 9.53 35.63 0.62
CA VAL A 188 10.98 35.40 0.58
C VAL A 188 11.45 35.71 -0.82
N SER A 189 11.70 37.00 -1.05
CA SER A 189 12.52 37.48 -2.15
C SER A 189 13.95 36.95 -2.01
N THR A 190 14.15 35.72 -2.38
CA THR A 190 15.51 35.19 -2.57
C THR A 190 15.48 34.19 -3.70
N SER A 191 16.31 34.39 -4.70
CA SER A 191 16.71 33.31 -5.58
C SER A 191 16.98 32.06 -4.75
N PRO A 192 16.53 30.86 -5.19
CA PRO A 192 16.82 29.64 -4.49
C PRO A 192 18.32 29.61 -4.23
N SER A 193 18.76 29.81 -3.00
CA SER A 193 20.19 29.75 -2.73
C SER A 193 20.57 28.27 -2.73
N ASP A 194 21.55 27.86 -3.53
CA ASP A 194 22.12 26.51 -3.55
C ASP A 194 22.53 25.99 -2.15
N ARG A 195 22.58 26.89 -1.18
CA ARG A 195 22.91 26.58 0.23
C ARG A 195 21.81 25.81 0.96
N ARG A 196 20.56 25.82 0.47
CA ARG A 196 19.42 25.11 1.09
C ARG A 196 19.17 23.74 0.48
N LEU A 197 19.85 23.40 -0.63
CA LEU A 197 19.79 22.10 -1.24
C LEU A 197 21.04 21.31 -0.89
N LYS A 198 20.87 20.17 -0.21
CA LYS A 198 21.93 19.20 0.09
C LYS A 198 21.61 17.89 -0.64
N ARG A 199 22.65 17.22 -1.12
CA ARG A 199 22.55 15.84 -1.61
C ARG A 199 23.10 14.91 -0.57
N ALA A 200 22.44 13.76 -0.39
CA ALA A 200 22.83 12.74 0.58
C ALA A 200 22.63 11.35 -0.03
N ASP A 201 23.45 10.41 0.38
CA ASP A 201 23.31 8.98 0.04
C ASP A 201 22.96 8.18 1.30
N PRO A 202 21.71 7.76 1.49
CA PRO A 202 21.29 6.98 2.64
C PRO A 202 21.63 5.50 2.54
N LEU A 203 21.97 5.00 1.35
CA LEU A 203 22.07 3.57 1.05
C LEU A 203 23.07 2.83 1.97
N PRO A 204 24.29 3.32 2.23
CA PRO A 204 25.22 2.62 3.13
C PRO A 204 24.67 2.44 4.54
N ALA A 205 24.11 3.51 5.13
CA ALA A 205 23.55 3.46 6.47
C ALA A 205 22.33 2.53 6.55
N TYR A 206 21.45 2.58 5.57
CA TYR A 206 20.31 1.68 5.47
C TYR A 206 20.74 0.21 5.38
N LEU A 207 21.69 -0.11 4.49
CA LEU A 207 22.17 -1.48 4.33
C LEU A 207 22.85 -2.01 5.60
N ASP A 208 23.55 -1.18 6.34
CA ASP A 208 24.14 -1.59 7.63
C ASP A 208 23.06 -1.97 8.63
N ARG A 209 21.98 -1.17 8.75
CA ARG A 209 20.83 -1.48 9.61
C ARG A 209 20.07 -2.75 9.18
N ILE A 210 19.89 -2.95 7.87
CA ILE A 210 19.27 -4.18 7.36
C ILE A 210 20.14 -5.41 7.64
N ARG A 211 21.46 -5.32 7.52
CA ARG A 211 22.37 -6.44 7.84
C ARG A 211 22.26 -6.87 9.30
N GLU A 212 22.06 -5.92 10.23
CA GLU A 212 21.82 -6.23 11.65
C GLU A 212 20.54 -7.08 11.88
N GLN A 213 19.59 -7.04 10.94
CA GLN A 213 18.37 -7.83 11.00
C GLN A 213 18.52 -9.24 10.40
N ALA A 214 19.63 -9.51 9.71
CA ALA A 214 19.87 -10.80 9.08
C ALA A 214 20.44 -11.81 10.07
N ALA A 215 19.85 -13.01 10.12
CA ALA A 215 20.26 -14.12 10.98
C ALA A 215 20.10 -15.47 10.24
N PHE A 216 20.61 -15.56 9.02
CA PHE A 216 20.49 -16.78 8.20
C PHE A 216 21.30 -17.92 8.78
N GLN A 217 20.67 -19.08 8.98
CA GLN A 217 21.31 -20.28 9.52
C GLN A 217 21.82 -21.23 8.44
N SER A 218 21.34 -21.07 7.21
CA SER A 218 21.78 -21.86 6.05
C SER A 218 21.81 -21.01 4.79
N PRO A 219 22.71 -21.31 3.83
CA PRO A 219 22.71 -20.65 2.54
C PRO A 219 21.38 -20.87 1.80
N LEU A 220 20.89 -19.82 1.15
CA LEU A 220 19.68 -19.87 0.33
C LEU A 220 20.01 -19.43 -1.09
N LYS A 221 19.39 -20.09 -2.07
CA LYS A 221 19.41 -19.67 -3.46
C LYS A 221 18.12 -18.94 -3.79
N VAL A 222 18.22 -17.70 -4.24
CA VAL A 222 17.09 -16.79 -4.41
C VAL A 222 17.09 -16.20 -5.81
N VAL A 223 15.94 -16.18 -6.46
CA VAL A 223 15.74 -15.36 -7.67
C VAL A 223 15.16 -14.01 -7.23
N VAL A 224 15.84 -12.92 -7.58
CA VAL A 224 15.39 -11.55 -7.31
C VAL A 224 14.87 -10.96 -8.60
N ASP A 225 13.58 -10.63 -8.62
CA ASP A 225 12.90 -9.95 -9.72
C ASP A 225 12.64 -8.49 -9.33
N GLY A 226 13.46 -7.58 -9.85
CA GLY A 226 13.36 -6.15 -9.62
C GLY A 226 12.26 -5.46 -10.43
N GLY A 227 11.66 -6.13 -11.42
CA GLY A 227 10.66 -5.55 -12.31
C GLY A 227 11.10 -4.24 -12.97
N ASN A 228 12.41 -4.06 -13.19
CA ASN A 228 13.03 -2.80 -13.62
C ASN A 228 12.77 -1.59 -12.69
N GLY A 229 12.31 -1.84 -11.47
CA GLY A 229 12.12 -0.85 -10.42
C GLY A 229 13.42 -0.50 -9.67
N THR A 230 13.26 0.11 -8.50
CA THR A 230 14.40 0.66 -7.73
C THR A 230 15.12 -0.37 -6.86
N ASN A 231 14.49 -1.54 -6.53
CA ASN A 231 15.02 -2.49 -5.56
C ASN A 231 16.03 -3.49 -6.11
N GLY A 232 15.95 -3.88 -7.39
CA GLY A 232 16.56 -5.08 -7.94
C GLY A 232 18.03 -5.27 -7.57
N HIS A 233 18.89 -4.35 -7.99
CA HIS A 233 20.34 -4.43 -7.74
C HIS A 233 20.71 -4.23 -6.26
N ILE A 234 19.91 -3.44 -5.51
CA ILE A 234 20.13 -3.20 -4.07
C ILE A 234 19.93 -4.51 -3.30
N VAL A 235 18.77 -5.17 -3.52
CA VAL A 235 18.44 -6.45 -2.87
C VAL A 235 19.42 -7.54 -3.29
N SER A 236 19.75 -7.63 -4.58
CA SER A 236 20.72 -8.60 -5.08
C SER A 236 22.09 -8.46 -4.43
N SER A 237 22.60 -7.24 -4.33
CA SER A 237 23.88 -6.93 -3.67
C SER A 237 23.83 -7.24 -2.18
N LEU A 238 22.75 -6.85 -1.49
CA LEU A 238 22.53 -7.14 -0.08
C LEU A 238 22.55 -8.65 0.19
N LEU A 239 21.73 -9.43 -0.53
CA LEU A 239 21.60 -10.86 -0.29
C LEU A 239 22.90 -11.62 -0.60
N ARG A 240 23.66 -11.21 -1.63
CA ARG A 240 25.03 -11.76 -1.88
C ARG A 240 25.97 -11.47 -0.70
N SER A 241 25.90 -10.25 -0.12
CA SER A 241 26.71 -9.91 1.06
C SER A 241 26.33 -10.72 2.30
N LEU A 242 25.14 -11.32 2.32
CA LEU A 242 24.62 -12.21 3.35
C LEU A 242 24.77 -13.71 3.00
N ASN A 243 25.67 -14.03 2.05
CA ASN A 243 25.98 -15.39 1.60
C ASN A 243 24.82 -16.15 0.92
N CYS A 244 23.86 -15.44 0.31
CA CYS A 244 22.88 -16.05 -0.58
C CYS A 244 23.44 -16.21 -2.00
N GLU A 245 23.08 -17.31 -2.67
CA GLU A 245 23.24 -17.42 -4.12
C GLU A 245 22.08 -16.67 -4.80
N VAL A 246 22.40 -15.61 -5.55
CA VAL A 246 21.38 -14.74 -6.14
C VAL A 246 21.39 -14.82 -7.66
N VAL A 247 20.24 -15.11 -8.23
CA VAL A 247 19.95 -15.03 -9.66
C VAL A 247 19.10 -13.80 -9.91
N GLU A 248 19.54 -12.91 -10.77
CA GLU A 248 18.85 -11.65 -11.08
C GLU A 248 17.89 -11.81 -12.26
N LEU A 249 16.74 -11.13 -12.14
CA LEU A 249 15.73 -10.97 -13.17
C LEU A 249 15.24 -9.52 -13.14
N TYR A 250 15.36 -8.81 -14.26
CA TYR A 250 14.91 -7.41 -14.42
C TYR A 250 15.41 -6.47 -13.30
N CYS A 251 16.66 -6.64 -12.84
CA CYS A 251 17.19 -5.89 -11.69
C CYS A 251 17.74 -4.50 -12.05
N GLU A 252 18.02 -4.23 -13.33
CA GLU A 252 18.45 -2.89 -13.77
C GLU A 252 17.24 -1.94 -13.82
N PRO A 253 17.30 -0.77 -13.16
CA PRO A 253 16.22 0.21 -13.20
C PRO A 253 15.99 0.73 -14.64
N ASP A 254 14.73 0.68 -15.08
CA ASP A 254 14.30 1.19 -16.38
C ASP A 254 12.87 1.72 -16.28
N GLY A 255 12.68 3.01 -16.51
CA GLY A 255 11.39 3.68 -16.34
C GLY A 255 10.31 3.29 -17.33
N ASP A 256 10.64 2.51 -18.37
CA ASP A 256 9.67 1.92 -19.30
C ASP A 256 9.16 0.55 -18.85
N PHE A 257 9.78 -0.05 -17.81
CA PHE A 257 9.44 -1.36 -17.24
C PHE A 257 9.32 -2.48 -18.30
N PRO A 258 10.33 -2.68 -19.15
CA PRO A 258 10.23 -3.60 -20.27
C PRO A 258 10.18 -5.08 -19.87
N GLY A 259 10.60 -5.42 -18.65
CA GLY A 259 10.64 -6.80 -18.16
C GLY A 259 9.26 -7.34 -17.83
N ARG A 260 8.46 -6.59 -17.12
CA ARG A 260 7.08 -6.93 -16.72
C ARG A 260 6.30 -5.71 -16.22
N ASP A 261 5.00 -5.90 -16.01
CA ASP A 261 4.17 -4.91 -15.31
C ASP A 261 4.82 -4.52 -13.95
N PRO A 262 4.94 -3.23 -13.61
CA PRO A 262 5.46 -2.79 -12.32
C PRO A 262 4.62 -3.24 -11.12
N ASP A 263 3.37 -3.70 -11.32
CA ASP A 263 2.55 -4.36 -10.30
C ASP A 263 2.85 -5.87 -10.25
N PRO A 264 3.61 -6.38 -9.28
CA PRO A 264 3.93 -7.81 -9.19
C PRO A 264 2.69 -8.67 -8.84
N THR A 265 1.56 -8.04 -8.45
CA THR A 265 0.29 -8.71 -8.18
C THR A 265 -0.60 -8.81 -9.42
N ALA A 266 -0.22 -8.16 -10.53
CA ALA A 266 -0.97 -8.23 -11.79
C ALA A 266 -0.97 -9.67 -12.34
N PRO A 267 -2.05 -10.08 -13.01
CA PRO A 267 -2.13 -11.41 -13.61
C PRO A 267 -0.94 -11.68 -14.55
N GLY A 268 -0.19 -12.75 -14.29
CA GLY A 268 0.96 -13.16 -15.10
C GLY A 268 2.27 -12.40 -14.81
N ALA A 269 2.29 -11.38 -13.96
CA ALA A 269 3.48 -10.59 -13.66
C ALA A 269 4.63 -11.43 -13.07
N THR A 270 4.32 -12.50 -12.34
CA THR A 270 5.33 -13.41 -11.76
C THR A 270 5.69 -14.61 -12.64
N SER A 271 5.19 -14.71 -13.88
CA SER A 271 5.37 -15.89 -14.72
C SER A 271 6.85 -16.20 -15.02
N ASP A 272 7.64 -15.17 -15.37
CA ASP A 272 9.07 -15.34 -15.65
C ASP A 272 9.86 -15.66 -14.38
N LEU A 273 9.48 -15.05 -13.25
CA LEU A 273 10.05 -15.39 -11.95
C LEU A 273 9.78 -16.85 -11.59
N SER A 274 8.55 -17.35 -11.76
CA SER A 274 8.15 -18.74 -11.54
C SER A 274 8.96 -19.69 -12.40
N ALA A 275 9.05 -19.42 -13.71
CA ALA A 275 9.85 -20.21 -14.63
C ALA A 275 11.34 -20.20 -14.25
N ARG A 276 11.87 -19.05 -13.86
CA ARG A 276 13.28 -18.92 -13.49
C ARG A 276 13.61 -19.66 -12.19
N VAL A 277 12.75 -19.55 -11.16
CA VAL A 277 12.90 -20.29 -9.90
C VAL A 277 13.04 -21.79 -10.17
N CYS A 278 12.10 -22.37 -10.93
CA CYS A 278 12.13 -23.79 -11.31
C CYS A 278 13.38 -24.14 -12.12
N ALA A 279 13.74 -23.32 -13.12
CA ALA A 279 14.86 -23.61 -14.03
C ALA A 279 16.22 -23.64 -13.32
N VAL A 280 16.42 -22.84 -12.29
CA VAL A 280 17.69 -22.76 -11.56
C VAL A 280 17.68 -23.54 -10.24
N GLY A 281 16.54 -24.13 -9.85
CA GLY A 281 16.38 -24.84 -8.59
C GLY A 281 16.58 -23.89 -7.39
N ALA A 282 16.01 -22.70 -7.42
CA ALA A 282 16.08 -21.77 -6.31
C ALA A 282 15.13 -22.17 -5.18
N ASN A 283 15.43 -21.74 -3.95
CA ASN A 283 14.55 -21.96 -2.79
C ASN A 283 13.28 -21.12 -2.85
N LEU A 284 13.35 -19.95 -3.51
CA LEU A 284 12.21 -19.06 -3.71
C LEU A 284 12.55 -17.97 -4.72
N GLY A 285 11.51 -17.24 -5.15
CA GLY A 285 11.58 -15.99 -5.90
C GLY A 285 11.01 -14.83 -5.10
N LEU A 286 11.64 -13.66 -5.23
CA LEU A 286 11.23 -12.39 -4.63
C LEU A 286 10.92 -11.41 -5.76
N ALA A 287 9.70 -10.88 -5.85
CA ALA A 287 9.31 -9.85 -6.81
C ALA A 287 8.93 -8.56 -6.07
N PHE A 288 9.40 -7.43 -6.60
CA PHE A 288 9.17 -6.10 -6.04
C PHE A 288 8.36 -5.24 -7.01
N ASP A 289 7.60 -4.26 -6.50
CA ASP A 289 6.95 -3.26 -7.34
C ASP A 289 7.90 -2.12 -7.75
N GLY A 290 7.41 -1.17 -8.54
CA GLY A 290 8.25 -0.17 -9.21
C GLY A 290 9.03 0.75 -8.26
N ASP A 291 8.49 1.11 -7.10
CA ASP A 291 9.17 1.91 -6.07
C ASP A 291 9.59 1.10 -4.85
N GLY A 292 9.36 -0.21 -4.90
CA GLY A 292 9.98 -1.18 -4.00
C GLY A 292 9.46 -1.17 -2.58
N ASP A 293 8.20 -0.84 -2.35
CA ASP A 293 7.59 -0.97 -1.03
C ASP A 293 6.75 -2.24 -0.85
N ARG A 294 6.57 -3.05 -1.93
CA ARG A 294 5.84 -4.31 -1.90
C ARG A 294 6.73 -5.50 -2.22
N LEU A 295 6.41 -6.63 -1.57
CA LEU A 295 7.05 -7.92 -1.78
C LEU A 295 6.01 -8.97 -2.15
N VAL A 296 6.23 -9.65 -3.28
CA VAL A 296 5.49 -10.85 -3.69
C VAL A 296 6.45 -12.02 -3.78
N LEU A 297 6.00 -13.19 -3.36
CA LEU A 297 6.80 -14.41 -3.28
C LEU A 297 6.36 -15.45 -4.30
N VAL A 298 7.33 -16.23 -4.76
CA VAL A 298 7.14 -17.47 -5.51
C VAL A 298 7.89 -18.58 -4.79
N ASP A 299 7.24 -19.72 -4.55
CA ASP A 299 7.87 -20.87 -3.91
C ASP A 299 8.84 -21.63 -4.86
N GLU A 300 9.55 -22.63 -4.36
CA GLU A 300 10.52 -23.41 -5.12
C GLU A 300 9.90 -24.24 -6.26
N ARG A 301 8.56 -24.37 -6.29
CA ARG A 301 7.80 -25.04 -7.36
C ARG A 301 7.30 -24.07 -8.43
N GLY A 302 7.58 -22.77 -8.24
CA GLY A 302 7.10 -21.71 -9.12
C GLY A 302 5.65 -21.28 -8.84
N ALA A 303 5.07 -21.65 -7.70
CA ALA A 303 3.73 -21.19 -7.32
C ALA A 303 3.81 -19.85 -6.59
N PRO A 304 3.04 -18.82 -7.02
CA PRO A 304 2.92 -17.57 -6.27
C PRO A 304 2.29 -17.80 -4.89
N VAL A 305 2.87 -17.16 -3.86
CA VAL A 305 2.36 -17.23 -2.49
C VAL A 305 1.52 -15.96 -2.23
N PRO A 306 0.22 -16.08 -1.93
CA PRO A 306 -0.63 -14.94 -1.59
C PRO A 306 -0.09 -14.11 -0.43
N GLY A 307 -0.28 -12.79 -0.48
CA GLY A 307 0.27 -11.87 0.53
C GLY A 307 -0.23 -12.15 1.96
N ASP A 308 -1.47 -12.56 2.13
CA ASP A 308 -2.02 -12.96 3.42
C ASP A 308 -1.38 -14.25 3.99
N GLN A 309 -0.97 -15.19 3.13
CA GLN A 309 -0.19 -16.36 3.55
C GLN A 309 1.25 -15.96 3.95
N VAL A 310 1.83 -14.97 3.28
CA VAL A 310 3.13 -14.40 3.70
C VAL A 310 3.01 -13.78 5.09
N ILE A 311 1.94 -13.02 5.34
CA ILE A 311 1.69 -12.45 6.68
C ILE A 311 1.53 -13.56 7.72
N MET A 312 0.80 -14.65 7.44
CA MET A 312 0.67 -15.78 8.37
C MET A 312 2.01 -16.45 8.68
N LEU A 313 2.86 -16.68 7.68
CA LEU A 313 4.20 -17.24 7.89
C LEU A 313 5.05 -16.36 8.82
N LEU A 314 5.06 -15.05 8.58
CA LEU A 314 5.78 -14.08 9.39
C LEU A 314 5.16 -13.93 10.78
N ALA A 315 3.81 -13.97 10.88
CA ALA A 315 3.11 -13.93 12.17
C ALA A 315 3.46 -15.12 13.07
N ARG A 316 3.50 -16.34 12.52
CA ARG A 316 3.96 -17.54 13.26
C ARG A 316 5.40 -17.41 13.75
N ASP A 317 6.27 -16.76 12.94
CA ASP A 317 7.65 -16.49 13.35
C ASP A 317 7.70 -15.49 14.52
N VAL A 318 6.98 -14.38 14.42
CA VAL A 318 6.85 -13.38 15.49
C VAL A 318 6.27 -14.00 16.75
N LEU A 319 5.16 -14.74 16.64
CA LEU A 319 4.47 -15.35 17.78
C LEU A 319 5.25 -16.49 18.44
N SER A 320 6.22 -17.07 17.74
CA SER A 320 7.16 -18.01 18.38
C SER A 320 8.01 -17.38 19.49
N GLY A 321 8.16 -16.06 19.46
CA GLY A 321 8.85 -15.28 20.51
C GLY A 321 7.95 -14.86 21.67
N GLY A 322 6.64 -15.07 21.58
CA GLY A 322 5.63 -14.71 22.58
C GLY A 322 4.40 -14.06 21.99
N PRO A 323 3.38 -13.78 22.81
CA PRO A 323 2.15 -13.13 22.36
C PRO A 323 2.42 -11.74 21.77
N ALA A 324 1.79 -11.45 20.62
CA ALA A 324 1.90 -10.15 19.95
C ALA A 324 0.60 -9.82 19.21
N LYS A 325 0.43 -8.54 18.88
CA LYS A 325 -0.62 -8.09 17.97
C LYS A 325 -0.13 -8.15 16.53
N ILE A 326 -1.04 -8.58 15.64
CA ILE A 326 -0.79 -8.68 14.20
C ILE A 326 -1.86 -7.88 13.48
N VAL A 327 -1.45 -6.82 12.80
CA VAL A 327 -2.34 -5.96 12.01
C VAL A 327 -2.48 -6.49 10.59
N TYR A 328 -3.69 -6.54 10.05
CA TYR A 328 -3.96 -6.97 8.69
C TYR A 328 -5.13 -6.23 8.08
N GLU A 329 -5.17 -6.11 6.75
CA GLU A 329 -6.27 -5.45 6.06
C GLU A 329 -7.47 -6.38 5.83
N ILE A 330 -8.65 -5.79 5.66
CA ILE A 330 -9.93 -6.50 5.50
C ILE A 330 -10.00 -7.41 4.25
N LEU A 331 -9.11 -7.23 3.26
CA LEU A 331 -9.00 -8.11 2.10
C LEU A 331 -8.37 -9.48 2.43
N CYS A 332 -7.65 -9.60 3.52
CA CYS A 332 -6.99 -10.85 3.88
C CYS A 332 -7.98 -11.98 4.17
N THR A 333 -7.51 -13.23 3.96
CA THR A 333 -8.27 -14.46 4.25
C THR A 333 -8.70 -14.52 5.71
N GLN A 334 -9.84 -15.17 5.97
CA GLN A 334 -10.28 -15.47 7.34
C GLN A 334 -9.32 -16.43 8.05
N ALA A 335 -8.57 -17.22 7.31
CA ALA A 335 -7.53 -18.09 7.87
C ALA A 335 -6.47 -17.31 8.68
N LEU A 336 -6.19 -16.04 8.32
CA LEU A 336 -5.17 -15.25 8.99
C LEU A 336 -5.51 -14.93 10.46
N PRO A 337 -6.65 -14.29 10.80
CA PRO A 337 -7.00 -14.07 12.19
C PRO A 337 -7.18 -15.39 12.98
N ASP A 338 -7.71 -16.44 12.35
CA ASP A 338 -7.88 -17.76 13.00
C ASP A 338 -6.51 -18.35 13.37
N ASP A 339 -5.51 -18.28 12.45
CA ASP A 339 -4.15 -18.75 12.68
C ASP A 339 -3.40 -17.94 13.75
N VAL A 340 -3.56 -16.61 13.72
CA VAL A 340 -2.97 -15.71 14.73
C VAL A 340 -3.49 -16.04 16.13
N ILE A 341 -4.80 -16.24 16.28
CA ILE A 341 -5.42 -16.63 17.56
C ILE A 341 -4.91 -18.01 18.01
N ALA A 342 -4.86 -18.99 17.09
CA ALA A 342 -4.39 -20.33 17.38
C ALA A 342 -2.94 -20.36 17.89
N HIS A 343 -2.13 -19.39 17.50
CA HIS A 343 -0.73 -19.23 17.96
C HIS A 343 -0.56 -18.24 19.10
N GLY A 344 -1.65 -17.81 19.78
CA GLY A 344 -1.62 -16.95 20.97
C GLY A 344 -1.43 -15.48 20.69
N GLY A 345 -1.63 -15.04 19.43
CA GLY A 345 -1.62 -13.63 19.04
C GLY A 345 -2.99 -12.96 19.09
N GLU A 346 -3.00 -11.65 18.94
CA GLU A 346 -4.20 -10.80 18.84
C GLU A 346 -4.29 -10.21 17.42
N PRO A 347 -5.26 -10.63 16.58
CA PRO A 347 -5.44 -10.08 15.25
C PRO A 347 -6.15 -8.71 15.30
N VAL A 348 -5.65 -7.73 14.53
CA VAL A 348 -6.22 -6.38 14.43
C VAL A 348 -6.51 -6.08 12.96
N VAL A 349 -7.80 -5.98 12.60
CA VAL A 349 -8.21 -5.71 11.23
C VAL A 349 -8.29 -4.21 10.95
N THR A 350 -7.86 -3.80 9.74
CA THR A 350 -7.93 -2.41 9.26
C THR A 350 -8.67 -2.29 7.93
N PRO A 351 -9.10 -1.08 7.54
CA PRO A 351 -9.41 -0.80 6.15
C PRO A 351 -8.21 -1.08 5.24
N SER A 352 -8.47 -1.30 3.94
CA SER A 352 -7.41 -1.51 2.95
C SER A 352 -6.69 -0.20 2.64
N GLY A 353 -5.37 -0.22 2.77
CA GLY A 353 -4.47 0.90 2.52
C GLY A 353 -3.32 0.93 3.52
N TYR A 354 -2.09 0.93 3.00
CA TYR A 354 -0.86 0.87 3.79
C TYR A 354 -0.80 1.92 4.92
N ALA A 355 -1.37 3.11 4.72
CA ALA A 355 -1.41 4.14 5.76
C ALA A 355 -2.36 3.79 6.92
N PHE A 356 -3.39 2.96 6.70
CA PHE A 356 -4.24 2.47 7.79
C PHE A 356 -3.53 1.38 8.59
N VAL A 357 -2.84 0.47 7.92
CA VAL A 357 -2.02 -0.56 8.57
C VAL A 357 -0.94 0.10 9.43
N HIS A 358 -0.20 1.06 8.86
CA HIS A 358 0.82 1.81 9.60
C HIS A 358 0.27 2.51 10.84
N GLN A 359 -0.86 3.24 10.70
CA GLN A 359 -1.49 3.91 11.82
C GLN A 359 -1.92 2.91 12.92
N ALA A 360 -2.51 1.77 12.52
CA ALA A 360 -2.92 0.75 13.47
C ALA A 360 -1.71 0.11 14.20
N MET A 361 -0.59 -0.06 13.51
CA MET A 361 0.68 -0.49 14.14
C MET A 361 1.10 0.48 15.24
N LEU A 362 1.12 1.79 14.95
CA LEU A 362 1.47 2.83 15.91
C LEU A 362 0.50 2.89 17.11
N ASP A 363 -0.81 2.81 16.83
CA ASP A 363 -1.84 2.92 17.87
C ASP A 363 -1.90 1.71 18.80
N THR A 364 -1.54 0.53 18.29
CA THR A 364 -1.70 -0.73 19.04
C THR A 364 -0.40 -1.32 19.56
N GLY A 365 0.76 -0.86 19.08
CA GLY A 365 2.06 -1.45 19.34
C GLY A 365 2.16 -2.87 18.76
N ALA A 366 1.57 -3.11 17.59
CA ALA A 366 1.62 -4.41 16.95
C ALA A 366 3.01 -4.73 16.40
N ALA A 367 3.44 -5.97 16.51
CA ALA A 367 4.78 -6.41 16.10
C ALA A 367 4.92 -6.63 14.59
N LEU A 368 3.82 -6.90 13.90
CA LEU A 368 3.75 -7.13 12.46
C LEU A 368 2.46 -6.52 11.91
N GLY A 369 2.56 -5.90 10.75
CA GLY A 369 1.42 -5.47 9.96
C GLY A 369 1.58 -5.87 8.50
N GLY A 370 0.46 -6.07 7.78
CA GLY A 370 0.55 -6.38 6.38
C GLY A 370 -0.75 -6.25 5.59
N GLU A 371 -0.57 -6.14 4.27
CA GLU A 371 -1.63 -6.12 3.29
C GLU A 371 -1.53 -7.30 2.31
N PHE A 372 -2.66 -7.72 1.76
CA PHE A 372 -2.71 -8.70 0.68
C PHE A 372 -1.86 -8.29 -0.54
N SER A 373 -1.71 -7.00 -0.74
CA SER A 373 -0.92 -6.40 -1.82
C SER A 373 0.60 -6.50 -1.67
N GLY A 374 1.10 -6.98 -0.49
CA GLY A 374 2.52 -7.18 -0.22
C GLY A 374 3.22 -6.06 0.54
N HIS A 375 2.51 -5.02 1.01
CA HIS A 375 3.05 -4.10 2.01
C HIS A 375 3.21 -4.83 3.35
N LEU A 376 4.39 -4.77 3.94
CA LEU A 376 4.73 -5.44 5.20
C LEU A 376 5.45 -4.47 6.14
N PHE A 377 5.02 -4.46 7.40
CA PHE A 377 5.50 -3.58 8.46
C PHE A 377 5.99 -4.40 9.64
N PHE A 378 7.06 -3.95 10.28
CA PHE A 378 7.62 -4.60 11.47
C PHE A 378 7.87 -3.56 12.56
N ASP A 379 7.59 -3.91 13.81
CA ASP A 379 8.02 -3.10 14.96
C ASP A 379 9.50 -3.38 15.25
N VAL A 380 10.35 -2.72 14.47
CA VAL A 380 11.81 -2.82 14.58
C VAL A 380 12.37 -1.40 14.63
N PRO A 381 13.33 -1.10 15.54
CA PRO A 381 13.98 0.21 15.57
C PRO A 381 14.48 0.65 14.20
N ASP A 382 14.29 1.92 13.86
CA ASP A 382 14.63 2.55 12.59
C ASP A 382 13.74 2.15 11.39
N PHE A 383 12.76 1.23 11.56
CA PHE A 383 11.90 0.72 10.47
C PHE A 383 10.41 0.78 10.85
N HIS A 384 9.89 1.99 11.04
CA HIS A 384 8.50 2.22 11.42
C HIS A 384 7.58 2.46 10.20
N PHE A 385 7.89 1.86 9.06
CA PHE A 385 7.19 2.00 7.78
C PHE A 385 7.17 0.66 7.04
N ASP A 386 6.43 0.59 5.95
CA ASP A 386 6.43 -0.57 5.06
C ASP A 386 7.78 -0.72 4.36
N ASP A 387 8.36 -1.91 4.49
CA ASP A 387 9.68 -2.19 3.95
C ASP A 387 9.79 -3.60 3.38
N SER A 388 9.76 -3.68 2.07
CA SER A 388 9.86 -4.95 1.32
C SER A 388 11.23 -5.60 1.42
N ILE A 389 12.30 -4.80 1.61
CA ILE A 389 13.67 -5.30 1.75
C ILE A 389 13.85 -5.94 3.14
N LEU A 390 13.37 -5.27 4.19
CA LEU A 390 13.32 -5.84 5.53
C LEU A 390 12.45 -7.09 5.55
N ALA A 391 11.28 -7.05 4.91
CA ALA A 391 10.37 -8.19 4.80
C ALA A 391 11.05 -9.41 4.15
N ALA A 392 11.80 -9.19 3.06
CA ALA A 392 12.58 -10.24 2.42
C ALA A 392 13.61 -10.84 3.38
N VAL A 393 14.35 -10.03 4.13
CA VAL A 393 15.34 -10.51 5.12
C VAL A 393 14.66 -11.28 6.25
N LYS A 394 13.54 -10.78 6.80
CA LYS A 394 12.76 -11.49 7.86
C LYS A 394 12.23 -12.83 7.38
N LEU A 395 11.72 -12.89 6.14
CA LEU A 395 11.28 -14.14 5.54
C LEU A 395 12.43 -15.14 5.35
N LEU A 396 13.57 -14.69 4.81
CA LEU A 396 14.75 -15.54 4.62
C LEU A 396 15.31 -16.03 5.95
N ASN A 397 15.26 -15.24 7.02
CA ASN A 397 15.55 -15.70 8.37
C ASN A 397 14.64 -16.88 8.78
N CYS A 398 13.32 -16.72 8.57
CA CYS A 398 12.34 -17.76 8.88
C CYS A 398 12.64 -19.06 8.11
N LEU A 399 12.84 -18.96 6.80
CA LEU A 399 13.12 -20.11 5.92
C LEU A 399 14.44 -20.82 6.29
N SER A 400 15.52 -20.04 6.50
CA SER A 400 16.85 -20.60 6.83
C SER A 400 16.88 -21.38 8.13
N ARG A 401 16.03 -21.02 9.11
CA ARG A 401 15.89 -21.72 10.40
C ARG A 401 15.09 -23.01 10.29
N ARG A 402 14.03 -23.02 9.47
CA ARG A 402 13.07 -24.14 9.45
C ARG A 402 13.52 -25.33 8.61
N GLN A 403 14.46 -25.16 7.69
CA GLN A 403 15.01 -26.20 6.80
C GLN A 403 13.94 -26.96 5.98
N HIS A 404 12.75 -26.37 5.80
CA HIS A 404 11.67 -26.87 4.97
C HIS A 404 11.50 -25.98 3.75
N PRO A 405 11.14 -26.54 2.58
CA PRO A 405 10.81 -25.70 1.42
C PRO A 405 9.62 -24.80 1.71
N LEU A 406 9.57 -23.64 1.05
CA LEU A 406 8.51 -22.65 1.26
C LEU A 406 7.12 -23.24 1.01
N SER A 407 6.98 -24.06 -0.03
CA SER A 407 5.71 -24.75 -0.34
C SER A 407 5.21 -25.66 0.78
N ALA A 408 6.11 -26.31 1.53
CA ALA A 408 5.73 -27.13 2.67
C ALA A 408 5.23 -26.27 3.84
N LEU A 409 5.88 -25.13 4.12
CA LEU A 409 5.45 -24.21 5.15
C LEU A 409 4.08 -23.57 4.81
N VAL A 410 3.87 -23.25 3.54
CA VAL A 410 2.56 -22.75 3.06
C VAL A 410 1.47 -23.82 3.19
N ALA A 411 1.79 -25.08 2.91
CA ALA A 411 0.83 -26.18 3.02
C ALA A 411 0.39 -26.49 4.47
N GLU A 412 1.14 -26.04 5.48
CA GLU A 412 0.78 -26.14 6.90
C GLU A 412 -0.21 -25.04 7.35
N LEU A 413 -0.41 -23.99 6.53
CA LEU A 413 -1.32 -22.91 6.88
C LEU A 413 -2.77 -23.37 6.71
N PRO A 414 -3.70 -22.91 7.58
CA PRO A 414 -5.11 -23.12 7.32
C PRO A 414 -5.49 -22.42 6.00
N ALA A 415 -6.32 -23.06 5.21
CA ALA A 415 -6.67 -22.56 3.88
C ALA A 415 -8.17 -22.65 3.64
N TYR A 416 -8.72 -21.61 3.04
CA TYR A 416 -10.04 -21.56 2.44
C TYR A 416 -9.92 -21.46 0.92
N HIS A 417 -11.00 -21.76 0.21
CA HIS A 417 -11.06 -21.53 -1.23
C HIS A 417 -11.30 -20.03 -1.47
N SER A 418 -10.29 -19.33 -1.98
CA SER A 418 -10.31 -17.88 -2.17
C SER A 418 -10.21 -17.50 -3.65
N SER A 419 -10.92 -16.45 -4.05
CA SER A 419 -10.70 -15.83 -5.36
C SER A 419 -9.45 -14.95 -5.32
N PRO A 420 -8.81 -14.70 -6.49
CA PRO A 420 -7.96 -13.52 -6.62
C PRO A 420 -8.75 -12.24 -6.35
N GLN A 421 -8.06 -11.14 -6.11
CA GLN A 421 -8.69 -9.82 -6.08
C GLN A 421 -9.24 -9.49 -7.48
N ILE A 422 -10.53 -9.22 -7.56
CA ILE A 422 -11.21 -8.84 -8.80
C ILE A 422 -11.36 -7.32 -8.83
N ARG A 423 -10.90 -6.70 -9.92
CA ARG A 423 -11.07 -5.27 -10.16
C ARG A 423 -12.15 -5.06 -11.22
N LEU A 424 -13.34 -4.62 -10.80
CA LEU A 424 -14.46 -4.31 -11.68
C LEU A 424 -14.46 -2.82 -12.02
N ALA A 425 -14.31 -2.46 -13.29
CA ALA A 425 -14.29 -1.07 -13.74
C ALA A 425 -15.58 -0.33 -13.33
N CYS A 426 -15.43 0.74 -12.55
CA CYS A 426 -16.54 1.54 -12.06
C CYS A 426 -16.09 3.01 -11.94
N PRO A 427 -16.78 3.97 -12.59
CA PRO A 427 -16.45 5.38 -12.49
C PRO A 427 -16.42 5.88 -11.04
N ASP A 428 -15.50 6.81 -10.75
CA ASP A 428 -15.37 7.41 -9.41
C ASP A 428 -16.66 8.07 -8.93
N SER A 429 -17.45 8.63 -9.84
CA SER A 429 -18.74 9.30 -9.55
C SER A 429 -19.83 8.37 -8.99
N ILE A 430 -19.77 7.07 -9.28
CA ILE A 430 -20.83 6.12 -8.89
C ILE A 430 -20.35 5.00 -7.95
N LYS A 431 -19.03 4.75 -7.84
CA LYS A 431 -18.52 3.60 -7.09
C LYS A 431 -18.96 3.56 -5.61
N VAL A 432 -19.05 4.72 -4.96
CA VAL A 432 -19.52 4.82 -3.57
C VAL A 432 -21.01 4.48 -3.50
N GLN A 433 -21.83 4.95 -4.44
CA GLN A 433 -23.26 4.64 -4.50
C GLN A 433 -23.50 3.14 -4.73
N VAL A 434 -22.71 2.48 -5.58
CA VAL A 434 -22.77 1.01 -5.76
C VAL A 434 -22.51 0.30 -4.43
N VAL A 435 -21.46 0.69 -3.69
CA VAL A 435 -21.13 0.08 -2.39
C VAL A 435 -22.27 0.29 -1.39
N GLN A 436 -22.92 1.46 -1.38
CA GLN A 436 -24.08 1.70 -0.51
C GLN A 436 -25.28 0.81 -0.87
N GLN A 437 -25.53 0.56 -2.16
CA GLN A 437 -26.57 -0.38 -2.59
C GLN A 437 -26.25 -1.81 -2.15
N VAL A 438 -24.98 -2.25 -2.27
CA VAL A 438 -24.52 -3.55 -1.75
C VAL A 438 -24.82 -3.67 -0.25
N LYS A 439 -24.41 -2.67 0.54
CA LYS A 439 -24.67 -2.62 1.99
C LYS A 439 -26.16 -2.76 2.29
N GLY A 440 -27.00 -1.93 1.68
CA GLY A 440 -28.43 -1.91 1.93
C GLY A 440 -29.12 -3.24 1.59
N TYR A 441 -28.74 -3.84 0.46
CA TYR A 441 -29.33 -5.09 0.00
C TYR A 441 -28.96 -6.28 0.88
N PHE A 442 -27.66 -6.49 1.13
CA PHE A 442 -27.24 -7.68 1.86
C PHE A 442 -27.46 -7.58 3.38
N LYS A 443 -27.43 -6.38 3.97
CA LYS A 443 -27.67 -6.16 5.41
C LYS A 443 -29.07 -6.59 5.87
N ALA A 444 -30.01 -6.66 4.95
CA ALA A 444 -31.37 -7.15 5.24
C ALA A 444 -31.40 -8.63 5.63
N THR A 445 -30.41 -9.43 5.21
CA THR A 445 -30.41 -10.89 5.37
C THR A 445 -29.13 -11.41 6.04
N TYR A 446 -27.99 -10.74 5.85
CA TYR A 446 -26.69 -11.22 6.31
C TYR A 446 -25.98 -10.19 7.17
N PRO A 447 -25.10 -10.61 8.09
CA PRO A 447 -24.17 -9.71 8.75
C PRO A 447 -23.24 -9.04 7.71
N VAL A 448 -23.07 -7.72 7.83
CA VAL A 448 -22.18 -6.95 6.95
C VAL A 448 -21.23 -6.15 7.83
N ASN A 449 -19.93 -6.41 7.68
CA ASN A 449 -18.89 -5.55 8.23
C ASN A 449 -18.66 -4.37 7.28
N GLU A 450 -18.81 -3.14 7.79
CA GLU A 450 -18.77 -1.89 7.02
C GLU A 450 -17.46 -1.13 7.19
N LEU A 451 -16.42 -1.78 7.73
CA LEU A 451 -15.12 -1.16 8.03
C LEU A 451 -14.49 -0.50 6.78
N ASP A 452 -14.55 -1.21 5.62
CA ASP A 452 -14.12 -0.68 4.33
C ASP A 452 -14.97 -1.32 3.22
N GLY A 453 -15.99 -0.62 2.77
CA GLY A 453 -16.97 -1.18 1.86
C GLY A 453 -17.99 -2.06 2.55
N ALA A 454 -18.29 -3.23 1.98
CA ALA A 454 -19.22 -4.21 2.50
C ALA A 454 -18.58 -5.61 2.49
N ARG A 455 -18.16 -6.13 3.63
CA ARG A 455 -17.79 -7.53 3.79
C ARG A 455 -19.00 -8.29 4.33
N ILE A 456 -19.62 -9.06 3.46
CA ILE A 456 -20.85 -9.80 3.69
C ILE A 456 -20.47 -11.18 4.21
N ASP A 457 -21.01 -11.59 5.33
CA ASP A 457 -20.77 -12.91 5.95
C ASP A 457 -21.96 -13.83 5.68
N PHE A 458 -21.74 -14.90 4.91
CA PHE A 458 -22.75 -15.92 4.60
C PHE A 458 -22.67 -17.14 5.54
N GLY A 459 -21.78 -17.09 6.54
CA GLY A 459 -21.52 -18.15 7.53
C GLY A 459 -20.41 -19.11 7.11
N ASP A 460 -20.53 -19.74 5.95
CA ASP A 460 -19.55 -20.66 5.36
C ASP A 460 -18.67 -20.00 4.28
N SER A 461 -18.90 -18.73 4.02
CA SER A 461 -18.26 -17.95 2.96
C SER A 461 -18.42 -16.46 3.24
N TRP A 462 -17.58 -15.65 2.60
CA TRP A 462 -17.75 -14.20 2.63
C TRP A 462 -17.46 -13.56 1.27
N ALA A 463 -18.01 -12.38 1.04
CA ALA A 463 -17.74 -11.53 -0.10
C ALA A 463 -17.42 -10.11 0.36
N LEU A 464 -16.35 -9.52 -0.17
CA LEU A 464 -16.03 -8.11 0.03
C LEU A 464 -16.26 -7.34 -1.27
N VAL A 465 -16.97 -6.22 -1.17
CA VAL A 465 -17.16 -5.23 -2.24
C VAL A 465 -16.80 -3.85 -1.69
N ARG A 466 -15.76 -3.24 -2.22
CA ARG A 466 -15.28 -1.93 -1.79
C ARG A 466 -14.92 -1.01 -2.96
N ALA A 467 -14.97 0.30 -2.74
CA ALA A 467 -14.47 1.28 -3.69
C ALA A 467 -12.94 1.30 -3.67
N SER A 468 -12.30 1.23 -4.83
CA SER A 468 -10.83 1.36 -4.90
C SER A 468 -10.39 2.78 -4.52
N ASN A 469 -9.35 2.89 -3.68
CA ASN A 469 -8.76 4.17 -3.26
C ASN A 469 -7.85 4.77 -4.34
N THR A 470 -7.35 3.96 -5.27
CA THR A 470 -6.31 4.34 -6.22
C THR A 470 -6.76 4.34 -7.68
N GLN A 471 -7.89 3.68 -7.99
CA GLN A 471 -8.35 3.46 -9.37
C GLN A 471 -9.87 3.69 -9.49
N PRO A 472 -10.42 4.03 -10.67
CA PRO A 472 -11.85 4.08 -10.95
C PRO A 472 -12.44 2.66 -11.10
N ALA A 473 -12.48 1.93 -9.99
CA ALA A 473 -12.89 0.54 -9.93
C ALA A 473 -13.51 0.19 -8.57
N LEU A 474 -14.29 -0.89 -8.55
CA LEU A 474 -14.61 -1.64 -7.35
C LEU A 474 -13.57 -2.77 -7.19
N SER A 475 -13.18 -3.02 -5.96
CA SER A 475 -12.33 -4.15 -5.58
C SER A 475 -13.20 -5.19 -4.88
N LEU A 476 -13.19 -6.41 -5.39
CA LEU A 476 -13.96 -7.53 -4.85
C LEU A 476 -13.02 -8.69 -4.51
N ARG A 477 -13.36 -9.41 -3.44
CA ARG A 477 -12.73 -10.69 -3.07
C ARG A 477 -13.78 -11.59 -2.45
N PHE A 478 -13.61 -12.90 -2.66
CA PHE A 478 -14.53 -13.94 -2.22
C PHE A 478 -13.75 -15.07 -1.57
N GLU A 479 -14.34 -15.69 -0.56
CA GLU A 479 -13.76 -16.85 0.11
C GLU A 479 -14.87 -17.77 0.63
N ALA A 480 -14.63 -19.07 0.58
CA ALA A 480 -15.57 -20.08 1.03
C ALA A 480 -14.89 -21.34 1.55
N THR A 481 -15.64 -22.20 2.26
CA THR A 481 -15.18 -23.50 2.76
C THR A 481 -15.05 -24.56 1.67
N SER A 482 -15.67 -24.36 0.48
CA SER A 482 -15.50 -25.23 -0.70
C SER A 482 -15.42 -24.45 -2.00
N ALA A 483 -14.86 -25.07 -3.04
CA ALA A 483 -14.74 -24.47 -4.37
C ALA A 483 -16.12 -24.19 -5.00
N GLU A 484 -17.06 -25.11 -4.83
CA GLU A 484 -18.44 -24.98 -5.33
C GLU A 484 -19.13 -23.79 -4.69
N ARG A 485 -19.00 -23.64 -3.35
CA ARG A 485 -19.58 -22.55 -2.60
C ARG A 485 -18.95 -21.19 -2.98
N LEU A 486 -17.65 -21.18 -3.24
CA LEU A 486 -16.94 -19.98 -3.73
C LEU A 486 -17.55 -19.48 -5.05
N GLU A 487 -17.72 -20.36 -6.04
CA GLU A 487 -18.28 -19.99 -7.34
C GLU A 487 -19.75 -19.56 -7.25
N GLU A 488 -20.54 -20.21 -6.38
CA GLU A 488 -21.94 -19.82 -6.12
C GLU A 488 -22.02 -18.37 -5.58
N VAL A 489 -21.32 -18.08 -4.48
CA VAL A 489 -21.35 -16.75 -3.84
C VAL A 489 -20.79 -15.69 -4.77
N LYS A 490 -19.68 -15.97 -5.46
CA LYS A 490 -19.08 -15.09 -6.45
C LYS A 490 -20.06 -14.75 -7.57
N SER A 491 -20.73 -15.74 -8.15
CA SER A 491 -21.69 -15.54 -9.23
C SER A 491 -22.86 -14.65 -8.78
N VAL A 492 -23.45 -14.92 -7.61
CA VAL A 492 -24.58 -14.15 -7.08
C VAL A 492 -24.20 -12.69 -6.83
N VAL A 493 -23.07 -12.46 -6.14
CA VAL A 493 -22.65 -11.10 -5.77
C VAL A 493 -22.18 -10.31 -6.99
N LEU A 494 -21.39 -10.92 -7.90
CA LEU A 494 -20.93 -10.24 -9.11
C LEU A 494 -22.10 -9.81 -9.99
N ALA A 495 -23.03 -10.73 -10.30
CA ALA A 495 -24.20 -10.40 -11.14
C ALA A 495 -25.00 -9.22 -10.58
N GLN A 496 -25.16 -9.18 -9.25
CA GLN A 496 -25.88 -8.09 -8.58
C GLN A 496 -25.09 -6.76 -8.65
N VAL A 497 -23.78 -6.78 -8.38
CA VAL A 497 -22.91 -5.60 -8.46
C VAL A 497 -22.85 -5.04 -9.88
N GLU A 498 -22.67 -5.90 -10.88
CA GLU A 498 -22.66 -5.52 -12.31
C GLU A 498 -23.97 -4.87 -12.73
N SER A 499 -25.11 -5.41 -12.26
CA SER A 499 -26.44 -4.82 -12.51
C SER A 499 -26.53 -3.40 -11.96
N TRP A 500 -26.08 -3.15 -10.72
CA TRP A 500 -26.10 -1.81 -10.14
C TRP A 500 -25.13 -0.85 -10.82
N VAL A 501 -23.94 -1.30 -11.19
CA VAL A 501 -22.99 -0.50 -11.98
C VAL A 501 -23.64 -0.06 -13.31
N ALA A 502 -24.30 -0.98 -14.02
CA ALA A 502 -24.98 -0.66 -15.28
C ALA A 502 -26.14 0.33 -15.09
N GLN A 503 -26.98 0.12 -14.08
CA GLN A 503 -28.10 1.00 -13.74
C GLN A 503 -27.64 2.43 -13.39
N LEU A 504 -26.62 2.56 -12.54
CA LEU A 504 -26.12 3.87 -12.13
C LEU A 504 -25.37 4.59 -13.24
N ARG A 505 -24.63 3.86 -14.11
CA ARG A 505 -24.03 4.46 -15.33
C ARG A 505 -25.10 5.03 -16.24
N HIS A 506 -26.14 4.24 -16.53
CA HIS A 506 -27.24 4.69 -17.39
C HIS A 506 -27.96 5.92 -16.81
N LYS A 507 -28.20 5.93 -15.49
CA LYS A 507 -28.79 7.08 -14.79
C LYS A 507 -27.92 8.34 -14.91
N ALA A 508 -26.61 8.22 -14.74
CA ALA A 508 -25.66 9.32 -14.86
C ALA A 508 -25.55 9.87 -16.30
N GLU A 509 -25.76 9.01 -17.32
CA GLU A 509 -25.78 9.43 -18.73
C GLU A 509 -27.08 10.14 -19.13
N VAL A 510 -28.22 9.72 -18.55
CA VAL A 510 -29.56 10.27 -18.89
C VAL A 510 -29.87 11.55 -18.11
N ASP A 511 -29.36 11.68 -16.90
CA ASP A 511 -29.61 12.85 -16.03
C ASP A 511 -28.31 13.35 -15.37
N PRO A 512 -27.44 14.05 -16.13
CA PRO A 512 -26.15 14.51 -15.64
C PRO A 512 -26.23 15.59 -14.56
N VAL A 513 -27.41 16.13 -14.24
CA VAL A 513 -27.63 17.18 -13.23
C VAL A 513 -28.04 16.58 -11.87
N SER A 514 -28.43 15.30 -11.80
CA SER A 514 -28.88 14.62 -10.58
C SER A 514 -27.92 13.50 -10.08
N ALA A 515 -26.73 13.39 -10.67
CA ALA A 515 -25.74 12.35 -10.37
C ALA A 515 -24.53 12.90 -9.60
#